data_89c62102c9b9d2303c08ae58c5d6e2ca
#
_entry.id   89c62102c9b9d2303c08ae58c5d6e2ca
#
_cell.length_a   1.000
_cell.length_b   1.000
_cell.length_c   1.000
_cell.angle_alpha   90.00
_cell.angle_beta   90.00
_cell.angle_gamma   90.00
#
_symmetry.space_group_name_H-M   'P 1'
#
loop_
_entity.id
_entity.type
_entity.pdbx_description
1 polymer ?
#
loop_
_entity_poly.entity_id
_entity_poly.type
_entity_poly.pdbx_seq_one_letter_code
_entity_poly.pdbx_strand_id
1 'polypeptide(L)'
;MAVVALIPLSLSAVSCDPLFKAQAECMGVTANEDGVPVIVAVPCPDERVVTMELLDAESVLEGPLTTYWRVRSDQAVVGKTYMLPINNQPPAAFDLVVRLAGNLPEDIALLAGVGTVSNEGDPAGAAREFRLGDLRVGEVLARGHQLVSLDEFMTSARDAC
;
A
#
# COMPACT_ATOMS: atom_id res chain seq x y z
N MET A 1 -3.29 -44.58 -44.51
CA MET A 1 -3.61 -44.44 -43.09
C MET A 1 -2.68 -43.37 -42.51
N ALA A 2 -3.17 -42.18 -42.25
CA ALA A 2 -2.40 -41.08 -41.68
C ALA A 2 -2.76 -40.98 -40.18
N VAL A 3 -1.76 -41.15 -39.32
CA VAL A 3 -1.91 -41.02 -37.87
C VAL A 3 -1.70 -39.54 -37.53
N VAL A 4 -2.76 -38.86 -37.12
CA VAL A 4 -2.70 -37.47 -36.58
C VAL A 4 -2.34 -37.57 -35.11
N ALA A 5 -1.15 -37.14 -34.76
CA ALA A 5 -0.70 -37.00 -33.37
C ALA A 5 -1.29 -35.72 -32.79
N LEU A 6 -2.23 -35.84 -31.86
CA LEU A 6 -2.73 -34.78 -31.02
C LEU A 6 -1.68 -34.44 -29.95
N ILE A 7 -1.07 -33.27 -30.08
CA ILE A 7 -0.20 -32.68 -29.02
C ILE A 7 -1.11 -32.02 -27.99
N PRO A 8 -1.09 -32.42 -26.71
CA PRO A 8 -1.83 -31.70 -25.68
C PRO A 8 -1.16 -30.34 -25.41
N LEU A 9 -1.88 -29.27 -25.69
CA LEU A 9 -1.52 -27.93 -25.16
C LEU A 9 -1.64 -27.96 -23.63
N SER A 10 -0.52 -28.09 -22.96
CA SER A 10 -0.44 -27.85 -21.54
C SER A 10 -0.61 -26.33 -21.31
N LEU A 11 -1.82 -25.92 -20.88
CA LEU A 11 -2.02 -24.61 -20.28
C LEU A 11 -1.15 -24.53 -19.02
N SER A 12 -0.03 -23.84 -19.14
CA SER A 12 0.74 -23.42 -17.97
C SER A 12 -0.14 -22.44 -17.20
N ALA A 13 -0.72 -22.91 -16.09
CA ALA A 13 -1.34 -22.04 -15.12
C ALA A 13 -0.27 -21.05 -14.64
N VAL A 14 -0.43 -19.78 -14.97
CA VAL A 14 0.34 -18.69 -14.37
C VAL A 14 -0.01 -18.72 -12.89
N SER A 15 0.84 -19.35 -12.09
CA SER A 15 0.72 -19.29 -10.64
C SER A 15 0.98 -17.85 -10.25
N CYS A 16 -0.05 -17.14 -9.78
CA CYS A 16 0.13 -15.86 -9.11
C CYS A 16 1.10 -16.10 -7.95
N ASP A 17 2.25 -15.42 -7.99
CA ASP A 17 3.29 -15.54 -6.98
C ASP A 17 2.68 -15.20 -5.60
N PRO A 18 2.73 -16.11 -4.63
CA PRO A 18 2.16 -15.86 -3.30
C PRO A 18 2.76 -14.64 -2.60
N LEU A 19 3.98 -14.26 -2.94
CA LEU A 19 4.65 -13.05 -2.45
C LEU A 19 3.88 -11.76 -2.78
N PHE A 20 3.35 -11.63 -4.01
CA PHE A 20 2.54 -10.46 -4.38
C PHE A 20 1.18 -10.42 -3.67
N LYS A 21 0.67 -11.55 -3.26
CA LYS A 21 -0.63 -11.65 -2.59
C LYS A 21 -0.56 -11.20 -1.14
N ALA A 22 0.47 -11.56 -0.42
CA ALA A 22 0.72 -11.16 0.96
C ALA A 22 0.97 -9.65 1.07
N GLN A 23 1.84 -9.10 0.24
CA GLN A 23 2.21 -7.67 0.26
C GLN A 23 1.03 -6.72 0.02
N ALA A 24 0.07 -7.10 -0.82
CA ALA A 24 -1.11 -6.27 -1.09
C ALA A 24 -2.07 -6.16 0.09
N GLU A 25 -1.98 -7.04 1.08
CA GLU A 25 -2.84 -7.04 2.28
C GLU A 25 -2.21 -6.28 3.46
N CYS A 26 -0.91 -5.95 3.38
CA CYS A 26 -0.16 -5.28 4.45
C CYS A 26 -0.38 -3.76 4.52
N MET A 27 -1.20 -3.18 3.65
CA MET A 27 -1.51 -1.76 3.67
C MET A 27 -2.96 -1.45 3.36
N GLY A 28 -3.46 -0.39 3.97
CA GLY A 28 -4.78 0.18 3.70
C GLY A 28 -4.79 1.69 3.91
N VAL A 29 -5.90 2.31 3.59
CA VAL A 29 -6.11 3.75 3.78
C VAL A 29 -7.40 3.97 4.54
N THR A 30 -7.38 4.87 5.51
CA THR A 30 -8.55 5.29 6.30
C THR A 30 -8.59 6.81 6.40
N ALA A 31 -9.58 7.36 7.08
CA ALA A 31 -9.60 8.76 7.49
C ALA A 31 -9.57 8.86 9.03
N ASN A 32 -8.91 9.90 9.54
CA ASN A 32 -9.07 10.28 10.95
C ASN A 32 -10.36 11.08 11.17
N GLU A 33 -10.63 11.48 12.41
CA GLU A 33 -11.81 12.26 12.79
C GLU A 33 -11.90 13.63 12.10
N ASP A 34 -10.77 14.19 11.69
CA ASP A 34 -10.67 15.46 10.95
C ASP A 34 -10.83 15.27 9.43
N GLY A 35 -11.06 14.03 8.95
CA GLY A 35 -11.16 13.70 7.54
C GLY A 35 -9.81 13.62 6.81
N VAL A 36 -8.68 13.69 7.52
CA VAL A 36 -7.35 13.57 6.93
C VAL A 36 -7.09 12.10 6.59
N PRO A 37 -6.65 11.79 5.35
CA PRO A 37 -6.28 10.43 4.98
C PRO A 37 -5.12 9.92 5.84
N VAL A 38 -5.21 8.65 6.24
CA VAL A 38 -4.21 7.95 7.06
C VAL A 38 -3.79 6.68 6.35
N ILE A 39 -2.50 6.53 6.08
CA ILE A 39 -1.94 5.28 5.56
C ILE A 39 -1.73 4.34 6.75
N VAL A 40 -2.29 3.13 6.65
CA VAL A 40 -2.10 2.05 7.61
C VAL A 40 -1.14 1.04 6.99
N ALA A 41 0.01 0.82 7.62
CA ALA A 41 1.01 -0.16 7.19
C ALA A 41 1.23 -1.21 8.28
N VAL A 42 1.05 -2.47 7.92
CA VAL A 42 1.23 -3.64 8.80
C VAL A 42 2.32 -4.52 8.17
N PRO A 43 3.62 -4.21 8.38
CA PRO A 43 4.71 -5.01 7.84
C PRO A 43 4.73 -6.40 8.47
N CYS A 44 5.29 -7.37 7.76
CA CYS A 44 5.54 -8.70 8.32
C CYS A 44 6.54 -8.64 9.49
N PRO A 45 6.60 -9.66 10.36
CA PRO A 45 7.41 -9.62 11.58
C PRO A 45 8.91 -9.40 11.35
N ASP A 46 9.42 -9.71 10.16
CA ASP A 46 10.81 -9.53 9.74
C ASP A 46 11.04 -8.30 8.84
N GLU A 47 9.99 -7.54 8.56
CA GLU A 47 10.04 -6.34 7.72
C GLU A 47 9.97 -5.06 8.54
N ARG A 48 10.53 -3.98 8.00
CA ARG A 48 10.34 -2.61 8.49
C ARG A 48 9.85 -1.70 7.39
N VAL A 49 9.02 -0.74 7.74
CA VAL A 49 8.57 0.29 6.80
C VAL A 49 9.69 1.26 6.53
N VAL A 50 10.04 1.49 5.27
CA VAL A 50 11.11 2.42 4.88
C VAL A 50 10.59 3.67 4.17
N THR A 51 9.40 3.59 3.57
CA THR A 51 8.76 4.75 2.93
C THR A 51 7.25 4.63 2.97
N MET A 52 6.58 5.76 3.05
CA MET A 52 5.17 5.92 2.74
C MET A 52 5.00 7.13 1.84
N GLU A 53 4.11 7.04 0.88
CA GLU A 53 3.93 8.09 -0.09
C GLU A 53 2.51 8.20 -0.61
N LEU A 54 2.17 9.38 -1.13
CA LEU A 54 0.94 9.67 -1.83
C LEU A 54 1.26 10.25 -3.19
N LEU A 55 0.75 9.62 -4.22
CA LEU A 55 0.97 9.94 -5.62
C LEU A 55 -0.36 10.28 -6.30
N ASP A 56 -0.26 10.97 -7.43
CA ASP A 56 -1.32 11.01 -8.42
C ASP A 56 -1.37 9.65 -9.14
N ALA A 57 -2.51 8.96 -9.08
CA ALA A 57 -2.65 7.63 -9.68
C ALA A 57 -2.49 7.64 -11.21
N GLU A 58 -2.97 8.69 -11.87
CA GLU A 58 -2.84 8.84 -13.34
C GLU A 58 -1.39 9.08 -13.75
N SER A 59 -0.64 9.85 -12.95
CA SER A 59 0.76 10.13 -13.24
C SER A 59 1.67 8.90 -13.23
N VAL A 60 1.27 7.84 -12.53
CA VAL A 60 2.00 6.56 -12.51
C VAL A 60 1.94 5.85 -13.87
N LEU A 61 0.85 6.08 -14.62
CA LEU A 61 0.60 5.40 -15.89
C LEU A 61 1.02 6.22 -17.12
N GLU A 62 0.89 7.53 -17.08
CA GLU A 62 0.87 8.35 -18.30
C GLU A 62 1.85 9.55 -18.34
N GLY A 63 2.69 9.75 -17.30
CA GLY A 63 3.51 10.95 -17.32
C GLY A 63 4.62 11.01 -16.28
N PRO A 64 5.17 12.20 -16.05
CA PRO A 64 6.12 12.38 -14.96
C PRO A 64 5.39 12.17 -13.62
N LEU A 65 6.00 11.35 -12.77
CA LEU A 65 5.43 10.97 -11.48
C LEU A 65 5.15 12.20 -10.59
N THR A 66 3.89 12.45 -10.27
CA THR A 66 3.47 13.51 -9.36
C THR A 66 3.32 12.96 -7.94
N THR A 67 4.21 13.40 -7.05
CA THR A 67 4.18 13.03 -5.63
C THR A 67 3.62 14.18 -4.81
N TYR A 68 2.50 13.95 -4.11
CA TYR A 68 1.89 14.95 -3.22
C TYR A 68 2.54 14.96 -1.84
N TRP A 69 2.93 13.79 -1.34
CA TRP A 69 3.52 13.66 -0.02
C TRP A 69 4.41 12.40 0.04
N ARG A 70 5.51 12.50 0.78
CA ARG A 70 6.38 11.35 1.02
C ARG A 70 7.13 11.49 2.32
N VAL A 71 7.19 10.41 3.07
CA VAL A 71 8.08 10.25 4.22
C VAL A 71 8.99 9.05 4.02
N ARG A 72 10.13 9.10 4.67
CA ARG A 72 11.12 8.02 4.66
C ARG A 72 11.61 7.73 6.06
N SER A 73 11.98 6.49 6.34
CA SER A 73 12.58 6.09 7.60
C SER A 73 13.72 5.13 7.39
N ASP A 74 14.80 5.34 8.11
CA ASP A 74 15.88 4.38 8.37
C ASP A 74 15.82 3.82 9.79
N GLN A 75 14.94 4.36 10.64
CA GLN A 75 14.80 4.06 12.07
C GLN A 75 13.47 3.36 12.42
N ALA A 76 12.64 3.03 11.42
CA ALA A 76 11.39 2.33 11.69
C ALA A 76 11.66 0.95 12.30
N VAL A 77 10.87 0.60 13.30
CA VAL A 77 11.01 -0.66 14.06
C VAL A 77 10.48 -1.82 13.22
N VAL A 78 11.23 -2.91 13.20
CA VAL A 78 10.84 -4.16 12.52
C VAL A 78 9.53 -4.70 13.09
N GLY A 79 8.63 -5.14 12.23
CA GLY A 79 7.32 -5.71 12.59
C GLY A 79 6.33 -4.72 13.19
N LYS A 80 6.68 -3.44 13.31
CA LYS A 80 5.82 -2.43 13.92
C LYS A 80 4.82 -1.87 12.90
N THR A 81 3.55 -1.92 13.27
CA THR A 81 2.47 -1.24 12.54
C THR A 81 2.60 0.27 12.66
N TYR A 82 2.35 0.96 11.56
CA TYR A 82 2.30 2.42 11.52
C TYR A 82 0.97 2.90 10.93
N MET A 83 0.41 3.93 11.54
CA MET A 83 -0.74 4.67 11.05
C MET A 83 -0.31 6.13 10.91
N LEU A 84 -0.02 6.56 9.69
CA LEU A 84 0.49 7.90 9.43
C LEU A 84 -0.55 8.76 8.73
N PRO A 85 -1.03 9.83 9.37
CA PRO A 85 -1.83 10.84 8.70
C PRO A 85 -0.98 11.55 7.65
N ILE A 86 -1.59 11.80 6.48
CA ILE A 86 -0.94 12.53 5.39
C ILE A 86 -0.94 14.02 5.72
N ASN A 87 0.09 14.44 6.42
CA ASN A 87 0.32 15.82 6.82
C ASN A 87 1.82 16.13 6.86
N ASN A 88 2.15 17.39 7.20
CA ASN A 88 3.54 17.85 7.26
C ASN A 88 4.22 17.66 8.63
N GLN A 89 3.65 16.83 9.50
CA GLN A 89 4.14 16.54 10.86
C GLN A 89 4.25 15.02 11.08
N PRO A 90 5.19 14.32 10.39
CA PRO A 90 5.37 12.90 10.61
C PRO A 90 5.91 12.64 12.02
N PRO A 91 5.67 11.43 12.59
CA PRO A 91 6.28 11.02 13.85
C PRO A 91 7.81 10.95 13.72
N ALA A 92 8.51 11.03 14.85
CA ALA A 92 9.97 11.15 14.93
C ALA A 92 10.77 10.03 14.21
N ALA A 93 10.13 8.88 13.94
CA ALA A 93 10.77 7.79 13.18
C ALA A 93 10.82 8.05 11.67
N PHE A 94 10.18 9.12 11.18
CA PHE A 94 10.07 9.41 9.75
C PHE A 94 10.52 10.83 9.42
N ASP A 95 11.29 10.97 8.37
CA ASP A 95 11.67 12.24 7.78
C ASP A 95 10.71 12.62 6.65
N LEU A 96 10.28 13.87 6.64
CA LEU A 96 9.43 14.41 5.58
C LEU A 96 10.30 14.73 4.34
N VAL A 97 10.11 13.97 3.27
CA VAL A 97 10.84 14.12 2.01
C VAL A 97 10.11 15.02 1.01
N VAL A 98 8.79 14.83 0.89
CA VAL A 98 7.93 15.68 0.06
C VAL A 98 6.81 16.23 0.93
N ARG A 99 6.74 17.55 1.02
CA ARG A 99 5.70 18.24 1.79
C ARG A 99 4.40 18.32 1.01
N LEU A 100 3.31 18.09 1.73
CA LEU A 100 1.99 18.36 1.18
C LEU A 100 1.85 19.87 0.94
N ALA A 101 1.64 20.26 -0.31
CA ALA A 101 1.44 21.64 -0.74
C ALA A 101 -0.06 21.94 -0.86
N GLY A 102 -0.67 22.43 0.22
CA GLY A 102 -2.10 22.76 0.25
C GLY A 102 -3.00 21.54 0.48
N ASN A 103 -4.24 21.61 -0.01
CA ASN A 103 -5.21 20.54 0.11
C ASN A 103 -5.00 19.46 -0.95
N LEU A 104 -5.33 18.23 -0.61
CA LEU A 104 -5.39 17.16 -1.58
C LEU A 104 -6.54 17.39 -2.56
N PRO A 105 -6.37 17.04 -3.85
CA PRO A 105 -7.44 17.15 -4.83
C PRO A 105 -8.55 16.13 -4.54
N GLU A 106 -9.80 16.58 -4.60
CA GLU A 106 -10.96 15.75 -4.25
C GLU A 106 -11.44 14.88 -5.42
N ASP A 107 -11.21 15.34 -6.65
CA ASP A 107 -11.83 14.78 -7.86
C ASP A 107 -10.97 13.74 -8.58
N ILE A 108 -9.74 13.52 -8.15
CA ILE A 108 -8.82 12.58 -8.80
C ILE A 108 -8.61 11.32 -7.98
N ALA A 109 -8.15 10.27 -8.67
CA ALA A 109 -7.67 9.07 -8.02
C ALA A 109 -6.25 9.31 -7.45
N LEU A 110 -6.07 8.94 -6.20
CA LEU A 110 -4.81 9.00 -5.45
C LEU A 110 -4.26 7.60 -5.26
N LEU A 111 -2.94 7.45 -5.26
CA LEU A 111 -2.26 6.19 -4.99
C LEU A 111 -1.43 6.33 -3.71
N ALA A 112 -1.84 5.66 -2.65
CA ALA A 112 -1.02 5.50 -1.46
C ALA A 112 -0.06 4.34 -1.65
N GLY A 113 1.21 4.53 -1.30
CA GLY A 113 2.25 3.52 -1.37
C GLY A 113 2.95 3.32 -0.03
N VAL A 114 3.33 2.07 0.25
CA VAL A 114 4.17 1.68 1.38
C VAL A 114 5.31 0.84 0.84
N GLY A 115 6.54 1.23 1.13
CA GLY A 115 7.72 0.43 0.88
C GLY A 115 8.23 -0.19 2.17
N THR A 116 8.57 -1.48 2.14
CA THR A 116 9.18 -2.22 3.25
C THR A 116 10.52 -2.81 2.84
N VAL A 117 11.29 -3.21 3.83
CA VAL A 117 12.53 -3.95 3.63
C VAL A 117 12.61 -5.05 4.69
N SER A 118 12.94 -6.27 4.28
CA SER A 118 13.15 -7.40 5.19
C SER A 118 14.48 -7.28 5.95
N ASN A 119 14.67 -8.10 6.97
CA ASN A 119 15.96 -8.20 7.70
C ASN A 119 17.12 -8.67 6.79
N GLU A 120 16.81 -9.34 5.69
CA GLU A 120 17.79 -9.79 4.69
C GLU A 120 18.11 -8.69 3.66
N GLY A 121 17.37 -7.57 3.71
CA GLY A 121 17.57 -6.42 2.81
C GLY A 121 16.70 -6.47 1.55
N ASP A 122 15.79 -7.44 1.43
CA ASP A 122 14.91 -7.56 0.27
C ASP A 122 13.82 -6.48 0.31
N PRO A 123 13.71 -5.65 -0.73
CA PRO A 123 12.68 -4.64 -0.81
C PRO A 123 11.34 -5.26 -1.20
N ALA A 124 10.28 -4.75 -0.57
CA ALA A 124 8.91 -5.07 -0.91
C ALA A 124 8.05 -3.80 -0.89
N GLY A 125 6.83 -3.89 -1.40
CA GLY A 125 5.95 -2.74 -1.38
C GLY A 125 4.50 -3.10 -1.70
N ALA A 126 3.60 -2.24 -1.25
CA ALA A 126 2.18 -2.32 -1.55
C ALA A 126 1.65 -0.93 -1.92
N ALA A 127 0.63 -0.89 -2.75
CA ALA A 127 -0.02 0.34 -3.14
C ALA A 127 -1.55 0.19 -3.15
N ARG A 128 -2.24 1.30 -2.87
CA ARG A 128 -3.71 1.36 -2.82
C ARG A 128 -4.19 2.62 -3.53
N GLU A 129 -4.96 2.42 -4.60
CA GLU A 129 -5.70 3.50 -5.23
C GLU A 129 -6.97 3.81 -4.44
N PHE A 130 -7.30 5.09 -4.30
CA PHE A 130 -8.51 5.57 -3.63
C PHE A 130 -8.87 6.99 -4.08
N ARG A 131 -10.09 7.42 -3.77
CA ARG A 131 -10.52 8.82 -3.80
C ARG A 131 -10.81 9.27 -2.38
N LEU A 132 -10.70 10.56 -2.09
CA LEU A 132 -10.98 11.07 -0.73
C LEU A 132 -12.40 10.71 -0.27
N GLY A 133 -13.38 10.73 -1.19
CA GLY A 133 -14.76 10.36 -0.92
C GLY A 133 -15.00 8.88 -0.57
N ASP A 134 -14.04 8.00 -0.84
CA ASP A 134 -14.14 6.57 -0.51
C ASP A 134 -13.80 6.27 0.95
N LEU A 135 -13.10 7.20 1.61
CA LEU A 135 -12.59 6.98 2.96
C LEU A 135 -13.68 7.16 4.01
N ARG A 136 -13.61 6.39 5.09
CA ARG A 136 -14.50 6.45 6.24
C ARG A 136 -13.67 6.42 7.52
N VAL A 137 -14.12 7.16 8.52
CA VAL A 137 -13.53 7.13 9.86
C VAL A 137 -13.79 5.77 10.51
N GLY A 138 -12.73 5.13 11.01
CA GLY A 138 -12.83 3.83 11.68
C GLY A 138 -12.91 2.61 10.76
N GLU A 139 -13.00 2.81 9.44
CA GLU A 139 -12.94 1.76 8.44
C GLU A 139 -11.70 1.92 7.57
N VAL A 140 -11.09 0.82 7.17
CA VAL A 140 -9.90 0.78 6.32
C VAL A 140 -10.31 0.33 4.93
N LEU A 141 -9.94 1.11 3.93
CA LEU A 141 -10.03 0.71 2.53
C LEU A 141 -8.92 -0.30 2.24
N ALA A 142 -9.30 -1.56 2.20
CA ALA A 142 -8.43 -2.69 1.97
C ALA A 142 -8.37 -3.07 0.49
N ARG A 143 -7.76 -4.21 0.18
CA ARG A 143 -7.66 -4.75 -1.18
C ARG A 143 -9.05 -4.92 -1.82
N GLY A 144 -9.13 -4.62 -3.12
CA GLY A 144 -10.38 -4.74 -3.89
C GLY A 144 -11.41 -3.66 -3.56
N HIS A 145 -10.98 -2.52 -3.00
CA HIS A 145 -11.84 -1.40 -2.60
C HIS A 145 -12.89 -1.76 -1.54
N GLN A 146 -12.59 -2.75 -0.71
CA GLN A 146 -13.46 -3.14 0.40
C GLN A 146 -13.18 -2.29 1.62
N LEU A 147 -14.24 -1.79 2.26
CA LEU A 147 -14.17 -1.16 3.58
C LEU A 147 -14.35 -2.24 4.64
N VAL A 148 -13.38 -2.36 5.54
CA VAL A 148 -13.40 -3.28 6.66
C VAL A 148 -13.07 -2.53 7.95
N SER A 149 -13.44 -3.05 9.11
CA SER A 149 -13.02 -2.44 10.36
C SER A 149 -11.49 -2.48 10.51
N LEU A 150 -10.93 -1.55 11.30
CA LEU A 150 -9.50 -1.52 11.57
C LEU A 150 -9.01 -2.84 12.19
N ASP A 151 -9.77 -3.42 13.11
CA ASP A 151 -9.41 -4.68 13.78
C ASP A 151 -9.40 -5.86 12.81
N GLU A 152 -10.39 -5.94 11.91
CA GLU A 152 -10.46 -6.95 10.86
C GLU A 152 -9.29 -6.81 9.88
N PHE A 153 -8.99 -5.57 9.45
CA PHE A 153 -7.84 -5.29 8.60
C PHE A 153 -6.52 -5.71 9.27
N MET A 154 -6.31 -5.34 10.53
CA MET A 154 -5.10 -5.67 11.29
C MET A 154 -4.90 -7.17 11.46
N THR A 155 -6.00 -7.92 11.66
CA THR A 155 -5.97 -9.38 11.78
C THR A 155 -5.62 -10.02 10.43
N SER A 156 -6.34 -9.65 9.37
CA SER A 156 -6.09 -10.16 8.02
C SER A 156 -4.67 -9.88 7.53
N ALA A 157 -4.15 -8.66 7.78
CA ALA A 157 -2.81 -8.29 7.38
C ALA A 157 -1.72 -9.11 8.10
N ARG A 158 -1.90 -9.44 9.37
CA ARG A 158 -0.98 -10.30 10.12
C ARG A 158 -1.02 -11.75 9.67
N ASP A 159 -2.22 -12.25 9.35
CA ASP A 159 -2.41 -13.62 8.88
C ASP A 159 -1.86 -13.83 7.45
N ALA A 160 -1.68 -12.74 6.68
CA ALA A 160 -1.11 -12.76 5.34
C ALA A 160 0.43 -12.90 5.32
N CYS A 161 1.08 -12.63 6.45
CA CYS A 161 2.51 -12.83 6.64
C CYS A 161 2.88 -14.30 6.89
#